data_cf75965600ac77abc02b6daab4b3e96a
#
_entry.id   cf75965600ac77abc02b6daab4b3e96a
#
_cell.length_a   1.000
_cell.length_b   1.000
_cell.length_c   1.000
_cell.angle_alpha   90.00
_cell.angle_beta   90.00
_cell.angle_gamma   90.00
#
_symmetry.space_group_name_H-M   'P 1'
#
loop_
_entity.id
_entity.type
_entity.pdbx_description
1 polymer ?
#
loop_
_entity_poly.entity_id
_entity_poly.type
_entity_poly.pdbx_seq_one_letter_code
_entity_poly.pdbx_strand_id
1 'polypeptide(L)'
;MQAATPVGLGGMISLIGVELDTAQKIASESSDNKNFCEVSNDNSFGQVVLSGHKKALEKATQIAKEKYSVKLVVPLAVSAPFHCSLMKPAADKMASVIAATAFKTPDVPIISNVTAKETNDPAAIKDLLITQITSGVKWRESVLYMQSKGVDTLLELGTGEILTRMKKRIAPELAGTSLGTLAEIESFMKTL
;
A
#
# COMPACT_ATOMS: atom_id res chain seq x y z
N MET A 1 -14.23 5.79 -2.98
CA MET A 1 -13.71 4.42 -2.77
C MET A 1 -14.71 3.55 -2.01
N GLN A 2 -15.24 3.97 -0.86
CA GLN A 2 -16.17 3.15 -0.06
C GLN A 2 -17.44 2.71 -0.83
N ALA A 3 -17.96 3.54 -1.71
CA ALA A 3 -19.12 3.22 -2.56
C ALA A 3 -18.80 2.30 -3.78
N ALA A 4 -17.54 1.91 -3.97
CA ALA A 4 -17.12 1.10 -5.11
C ALA A 4 -17.51 -0.38 -4.98
N THR A 5 -17.65 -0.86 -3.75
CA THR A 5 -18.01 -2.24 -3.44
C THR A 5 -19.12 -2.27 -2.39
N PRO A 6 -20.11 -3.17 -2.52
CA PRO A 6 -21.12 -3.38 -1.48
C PRO A 6 -20.47 -3.72 -0.13
N VAL A 7 -21.04 -3.19 0.95
CA VAL A 7 -20.58 -3.49 2.31
C VAL A 7 -20.65 -5.00 2.56
N GLY A 8 -19.56 -5.57 3.06
CA GLY A 8 -19.46 -7.00 3.37
C GLY A 8 -19.04 -7.91 2.20
N LEU A 9 -18.89 -7.36 0.98
CA LEU A 9 -18.41 -8.15 -0.17
C LEU A 9 -16.92 -8.50 -0.04
N GLY A 10 -16.12 -7.57 0.39
CA GLY A 10 -14.67 -7.70 0.49
C GLY A 10 -14.10 -7.16 1.78
N GLY A 11 -12.78 -7.25 1.91
CA GLY A 11 -12.01 -6.79 3.06
C GLY A 11 -10.51 -6.90 2.82
N MET A 12 -9.75 -6.81 3.90
CA MET A 12 -8.29 -6.93 3.88
C MET A 12 -7.80 -7.69 5.11
N ILE A 13 -6.73 -8.48 4.93
CA ILE A 13 -6.03 -9.17 6.01
C ILE A 13 -4.53 -8.90 5.91
N SER A 14 -3.87 -8.68 7.04
CA SER A 14 -2.42 -8.57 7.12
C SER A 14 -1.82 -9.92 7.52
N LEU A 15 -0.88 -10.40 6.73
CA LEU A 15 -0.08 -11.60 7.00
C LEU A 15 1.23 -11.15 7.63
N ILE A 16 1.53 -11.66 8.83
CA ILE A 16 2.73 -11.32 9.59
C ILE A 16 3.66 -12.53 9.67
N GLY A 17 4.93 -12.33 9.36
CA GLY A 17 5.96 -13.37 9.33
C GLY A 17 6.00 -14.09 7.98
N VAL A 18 5.60 -13.45 6.89
CA VAL A 18 5.59 -14.03 5.55
C VAL A 18 6.18 -13.05 4.53
N GLU A 19 6.93 -13.58 3.58
CA GLU A 19 7.49 -12.82 2.47
C GLU A 19 6.51 -12.76 1.30
N LEU A 20 6.75 -11.81 0.38
CA LEU A 20 5.88 -11.50 -0.75
C LEU A 20 5.51 -12.73 -1.59
N ASP A 21 6.49 -13.54 -1.97
CA ASP A 21 6.27 -14.74 -2.81
C ASP A 21 5.34 -15.76 -2.15
N THR A 22 5.46 -15.90 -0.82
CA THR A 22 4.57 -16.78 -0.06
C THR A 22 3.16 -16.20 0.03
N ALA A 23 3.03 -14.90 0.25
CA ALA A 23 1.74 -14.22 0.24
C ALA A 23 1.03 -14.31 -1.13
N GLN A 24 1.78 -14.22 -2.23
CA GLN A 24 1.27 -14.43 -3.60
C GLN A 24 0.74 -15.84 -3.81
N LYS A 25 1.45 -16.87 -3.33
CA LYS A 25 1.00 -18.26 -3.36
C LYS A 25 -0.29 -18.46 -2.56
N ILE A 26 -0.35 -17.92 -1.35
CA ILE A 26 -1.55 -17.96 -0.51
C ILE A 26 -2.74 -17.30 -1.24
N ALA A 27 -2.54 -16.12 -1.83
CA ALA A 27 -3.57 -15.42 -2.59
C ALA A 27 -4.07 -16.24 -3.79
N SER A 28 -3.16 -16.82 -4.56
CA SER A 28 -3.49 -17.66 -5.71
C SER A 28 -4.27 -18.92 -5.31
N GLU A 29 -3.82 -19.65 -4.30
CA GLU A 29 -4.44 -20.91 -3.84
C GLU A 29 -5.81 -20.68 -3.18
N SER A 30 -6.06 -19.50 -2.64
CA SER A 30 -7.33 -19.14 -2.02
C SER A 30 -8.36 -18.58 -2.99
N SER A 31 -7.94 -18.24 -4.20
CA SER A 31 -8.79 -17.66 -5.23
C SER A 31 -9.45 -18.73 -6.12
N ASP A 32 -10.62 -18.41 -6.64
CA ASP A 32 -11.34 -19.15 -7.66
C ASP A 32 -12.00 -18.19 -8.68
N ASN A 33 -12.76 -18.72 -9.63
CA ASN A 33 -13.41 -17.92 -10.69
C ASN A 33 -14.45 -16.92 -10.19
N LYS A 34 -14.94 -17.06 -8.94
CA LYS A 34 -15.98 -16.20 -8.36
C LYS A 34 -15.47 -15.34 -7.22
N ASN A 35 -14.51 -15.88 -6.45
CA ASN A 35 -13.96 -15.20 -5.29
C ASN A 35 -12.44 -15.21 -5.37
N PHE A 36 -11.85 -14.04 -5.31
CA PHE A 36 -10.41 -13.89 -5.39
C PHE A 36 -9.89 -12.93 -4.32
N CYS A 37 -8.63 -13.07 -3.98
CA CYS A 37 -7.87 -12.06 -3.27
C CYS A 37 -6.49 -11.87 -3.93
N GLU A 38 -5.94 -10.70 -3.74
CA GLU A 38 -4.71 -10.24 -4.36
C GLU A 38 -3.80 -9.63 -3.30
N VAL A 39 -2.50 -9.60 -3.55
CA VAL A 39 -1.57 -8.82 -2.71
C VAL A 39 -1.85 -7.34 -2.92
N SER A 40 -2.28 -6.68 -1.85
CA SER A 40 -2.61 -5.25 -1.86
C SER A 40 -1.51 -4.35 -1.33
N ASN A 41 -0.65 -4.85 -0.42
CA ASN A 41 0.47 -4.08 0.10
C ASN A 41 1.65 -4.98 0.41
N ASP A 42 2.82 -4.63 -0.08
CA ASP A 42 4.10 -5.10 0.40
C ASP A 42 4.67 -4.04 1.35
N ASN A 43 4.32 -4.17 2.63
CA ASN A 43 4.56 -3.13 3.63
C ASN A 43 5.98 -3.14 4.21
N SER A 44 6.54 -4.32 4.44
CA SER A 44 7.91 -4.50 4.96
C SER A 44 8.31 -5.97 4.88
N PHE A 45 9.57 -6.28 5.15
CA PHE A 45 9.98 -7.67 5.35
C PHE A 45 9.10 -8.34 6.40
N GLY A 46 8.52 -9.47 6.04
CA GLY A 46 7.62 -10.22 6.88
C GLY A 46 6.23 -9.60 7.11
N GLN A 47 5.81 -8.60 6.34
CA GLN A 47 4.47 -8.01 6.47
C GLN A 47 3.86 -7.69 5.11
N VAL A 48 2.90 -8.51 4.69
CA VAL A 48 2.16 -8.38 3.42
C VAL A 48 0.67 -8.35 3.70
N VAL A 49 -0.09 -7.57 2.92
CA VAL A 49 -1.55 -7.48 3.04
C VAL A 49 -2.20 -8.10 1.82
N LEU A 50 -3.24 -8.89 2.04
CA LEU A 50 -4.15 -9.38 1.01
C LEU A 50 -5.46 -8.61 1.06
N SER A 51 -6.02 -8.33 -0.12
CA SER A 51 -7.30 -7.66 -0.32
C SER A 51 -8.13 -8.41 -1.34
N GLY A 52 -9.45 -8.50 -1.14
CA GLY A 52 -10.32 -9.21 -2.06
C GLY A 52 -11.67 -9.57 -1.47
N HIS A 53 -12.31 -10.57 -2.05
CA HIS A 53 -13.58 -11.11 -1.57
C HIS A 53 -13.44 -11.74 -0.18
N LYS A 54 -14.40 -11.52 0.69
CA LYS A 54 -14.38 -12.04 2.06
C LYS A 54 -14.18 -13.55 2.12
N LYS A 55 -14.86 -14.33 1.26
CA LYS A 55 -14.71 -15.78 1.17
C LYS A 55 -13.29 -16.21 0.78
N ALA A 56 -12.65 -15.50 -0.15
CA ALA A 56 -11.26 -15.78 -0.53
C ALA A 56 -10.30 -15.47 0.62
N LEU A 57 -10.53 -14.38 1.36
CA LEU A 57 -9.71 -14.00 2.51
C LEU A 57 -9.87 -14.98 3.70
N GLU A 58 -11.07 -15.53 3.91
CA GLU A 58 -11.30 -16.59 4.89
C GLU A 58 -10.52 -17.86 4.55
N LYS A 59 -10.56 -18.28 3.27
CA LYS A 59 -9.77 -19.40 2.75
C LYS A 59 -8.26 -19.10 2.81
N ALA A 60 -7.84 -17.88 2.48
CA ALA A 60 -6.45 -17.45 2.59
C ALA A 60 -5.96 -17.52 4.04
N THR A 61 -6.80 -17.15 5.00
CA THR A 61 -6.50 -17.24 6.44
C THR A 61 -6.26 -18.69 6.88
N GLN A 62 -7.08 -19.61 6.39
CA GLN A 62 -6.92 -21.05 6.69
C GLN A 62 -5.63 -21.59 6.06
N ILE A 63 -5.43 -21.39 4.75
CA ILE A 63 -4.23 -21.82 4.02
C ILE A 63 -2.95 -21.25 4.65
N ALA A 64 -2.96 -19.97 5.01
CA ALA A 64 -1.84 -19.30 5.64
C ALA A 64 -1.40 -20.01 6.94
N LYS A 65 -2.34 -20.39 7.78
CA LYS A 65 -2.07 -21.06 9.06
C LYS A 65 -1.66 -22.52 8.88
N GLU A 66 -2.43 -23.28 8.08
CA GLU A 66 -2.28 -24.74 7.99
C GLU A 66 -1.10 -25.15 7.09
N LYS A 67 -0.89 -24.45 5.97
CA LYS A 67 0.11 -24.83 4.97
C LYS A 67 1.41 -24.04 5.05
N TYR A 68 1.31 -22.75 5.38
CA TYR A 68 2.48 -21.84 5.32
C TYR A 68 2.99 -21.40 6.68
N SER A 69 2.39 -21.90 7.78
CA SER A 69 2.81 -21.60 9.17
C SER A 69 2.96 -20.09 9.43
N VAL A 70 2.07 -19.27 8.84
CA VAL A 70 2.09 -17.83 9.03
C VAL A 70 1.82 -17.49 10.49
N LYS A 71 2.70 -16.74 11.12
CA LYS A 71 2.69 -16.46 12.56
C LYS A 71 1.40 -15.80 13.02
N LEU A 72 0.91 -14.84 12.25
CA LEU A 72 -0.28 -14.08 12.61
C LEU A 72 -1.00 -13.59 11.35
N VAL A 73 -2.32 -13.76 11.32
CA VAL A 73 -3.22 -13.21 10.30
C VAL A 73 -4.18 -12.26 11.01
N VAL A 74 -4.12 -10.98 10.64
CA VAL A 74 -4.90 -9.91 11.28
C VAL A 74 -5.89 -9.30 10.30
N PRO A 75 -7.20 -9.44 10.51
CA PRO A 75 -8.19 -8.68 9.76
C PRO A 75 -7.99 -7.17 9.97
N LEU A 76 -8.02 -6.40 8.89
CA LEU A 76 -7.93 -4.94 8.97
C LEU A 76 -9.32 -4.35 9.13
N ALA A 77 -9.44 -3.36 10.03
CA ALA A 77 -10.68 -2.61 10.27
C ALA A 77 -10.91 -1.56 9.17
N VAL A 78 -11.12 -2.03 7.93
CA VAL A 78 -11.36 -1.19 6.76
C VAL A 78 -12.72 -1.48 6.15
N SER A 79 -13.29 -0.47 5.48
CA SER A 79 -14.64 -0.53 4.92
C SER A 79 -14.72 -1.08 3.49
N ALA A 80 -13.57 -1.30 2.83
CA ALA A 80 -13.51 -1.76 1.45
C ALA A 80 -12.21 -2.54 1.18
N PRO A 81 -12.20 -3.39 0.13
CA PRO A 81 -11.01 -4.13 -0.29
C PRO A 81 -10.10 -3.24 -1.15
N PHE A 82 -9.33 -2.36 -0.51
CA PHE A 82 -8.47 -1.42 -1.23
C PHE A 82 -7.33 -2.11 -1.98
N HIS A 83 -6.82 -1.46 -3.02
CA HIS A 83 -5.65 -1.88 -3.81
C HIS A 83 -5.79 -3.28 -4.44
N CYS A 84 -6.99 -3.64 -4.90
CA CYS A 84 -7.25 -4.85 -5.67
C CYS A 84 -8.29 -4.60 -6.77
N SER A 85 -8.50 -5.56 -7.66
CA SER A 85 -9.38 -5.47 -8.83
C SER A 85 -10.84 -5.12 -8.49
N LEU A 86 -11.32 -5.41 -7.26
CA LEU A 86 -12.66 -5.01 -6.81
C LEU A 86 -12.86 -3.50 -6.73
N MET A 87 -11.78 -2.73 -6.70
CA MET A 87 -11.83 -1.27 -6.67
C MET A 87 -11.98 -0.64 -8.07
N LYS A 88 -12.13 -1.43 -9.15
CA LYS A 88 -12.28 -0.92 -10.51
C LYS A 88 -13.38 0.15 -10.66
N PRO A 89 -14.56 0.04 -10.05
CA PRO A 89 -15.58 1.11 -10.16
C PRO A 89 -15.10 2.45 -9.60
N ALA A 90 -14.24 2.43 -8.56
CA ALA A 90 -13.62 3.65 -8.04
C ALA A 90 -12.56 4.20 -9.00
N ALA A 91 -11.74 3.33 -9.59
CA ALA A 91 -10.73 3.73 -10.58
C ALA A 91 -11.37 4.40 -11.80
N ASP A 92 -12.44 3.81 -12.34
CA ASP A 92 -13.16 4.36 -13.49
C ASP A 92 -13.77 5.75 -13.19
N LYS A 93 -14.34 5.92 -11.99
CA LYS A 93 -14.85 7.21 -11.55
C LYS A 93 -13.75 8.25 -11.34
N MET A 94 -12.63 7.85 -10.74
CA MET A 94 -11.49 8.74 -10.53
C MET A 94 -10.79 9.13 -11.83
N ALA A 95 -10.76 8.24 -12.84
CA ALA A 95 -10.16 8.53 -14.14
C ALA A 95 -10.75 9.79 -14.77
N SER A 96 -12.08 9.97 -14.74
CA SER A 96 -12.75 11.15 -15.26
C SER A 96 -12.36 12.44 -14.52
N VAL A 97 -12.24 12.37 -13.18
CA VAL A 97 -11.86 13.51 -12.35
C VAL A 97 -10.39 13.89 -12.60
N ILE A 98 -9.49 12.89 -12.62
CA ILE A 98 -8.07 13.09 -12.86
C ILE A 98 -7.82 13.65 -14.28
N ALA A 99 -8.55 13.16 -15.30
CA ALA A 99 -8.44 13.67 -16.66
C ALA A 99 -8.78 15.16 -16.74
N ALA A 100 -9.83 15.59 -16.01
CA ALA A 100 -10.26 17.00 -15.97
C ALA A 100 -9.38 17.90 -15.08
N THR A 101 -8.49 17.32 -14.28
CA THR A 101 -7.61 18.07 -13.37
C THR A 101 -6.30 18.45 -14.06
N ALA A 102 -5.90 19.72 -13.96
CA ALA A 102 -4.60 20.17 -14.45
C ALA A 102 -3.50 19.70 -13.48
N PHE A 103 -2.51 19.01 -14.02
CA PHE A 103 -1.30 18.61 -13.29
C PHE A 103 -0.11 19.42 -13.80
N LYS A 104 0.68 19.92 -12.89
CA LYS A 104 1.97 20.56 -13.21
C LYS A 104 3.08 19.55 -12.96
N THR A 105 4.20 19.74 -13.66
CA THR A 105 5.44 19.02 -13.32
C THR A 105 5.81 19.31 -11.87
N PRO A 106 6.01 18.30 -11.02
CA PRO A 106 6.43 18.55 -9.65
C PRO A 106 7.88 19.02 -9.59
N ASP A 107 8.19 19.89 -8.63
CA ASP A 107 9.55 20.42 -8.41
C ASP A 107 10.52 19.33 -7.92
N VAL A 108 9.99 18.30 -7.27
CA VAL A 108 10.75 17.11 -6.84
C VAL A 108 10.08 15.85 -7.35
N PRO A 109 10.83 14.77 -7.67
CA PRO A 109 10.25 13.54 -8.17
C PRO A 109 9.30 12.90 -7.16
N ILE A 110 8.26 12.24 -7.68
CA ILE A 110 7.31 11.45 -6.90
C ILE A 110 7.67 9.98 -7.04
N ILE A 111 7.72 9.24 -5.93
CA ILE A 111 7.83 7.78 -5.95
C ILE A 111 6.43 7.18 -6.02
N SER A 112 6.14 6.47 -7.11
CA SER A 112 4.84 5.84 -7.30
C SER A 112 4.70 4.54 -6.50
N ASN A 113 3.57 4.35 -5.82
CA ASN A 113 3.23 3.10 -5.14
C ASN A 113 3.16 1.90 -6.08
N VAL A 114 2.85 2.11 -7.36
CA VAL A 114 2.68 1.05 -8.37
C VAL A 114 4.02 0.54 -8.88
N THR A 115 4.93 1.47 -9.17
CA THR A 115 6.22 1.14 -9.81
C THR A 115 7.38 1.09 -8.83
N ALA A 116 7.24 1.66 -7.63
CA ALA A 116 8.32 1.91 -6.69
C ALA A 116 9.50 2.69 -7.33
N LYS A 117 9.20 3.52 -8.32
CA LYS A 117 10.17 4.32 -9.07
C LYS A 117 9.75 5.79 -9.10
N GLU A 118 10.75 6.65 -9.29
CA GLU A 118 10.55 8.07 -9.44
C GLU A 118 9.91 8.43 -10.78
N THR A 119 9.09 9.47 -10.76
CA THR A 119 8.57 10.13 -11.96
C THR A 119 8.29 11.60 -11.66
N ASN A 120 8.49 12.47 -12.64
CA ASN A 120 8.10 13.88 -12.64
C ASN A 120 7.23 14.24 -13.84
N ASP A 121 6.86 13.26 -14.67
CA ASP A 121 5.96 13.45 -15.80
C ASP A 121 4.50 13.52 -15.33
N PRO A 122 3.81 14.67 -15.53
CA PRO A 122 2.40 14.84 -15.14
C PRO A 122 1.45 13.81 -15.78
N ALA A 123 1.71 13.36 -17.01
CA ALA A 123 0.88 12.38 -17.68
C ALA A 123 1.04 11.00 -17.03
N ALA A 124 2.29 10.56 -16.80
CA ALA A 124 2.57 9.33 -16.08
C ALA A 124 2.01 9.35 -14.65
N ILE A 125 2.10 10.48 -13.94
CA ILE A 125 1.54 10.62 -12.60
C ILE A 125 0.02 10.40 -12.61
N LYS A 126 -0.72 10.98 -13.58
CA LYS A 126 -2.16 10.76 -13.72
C LYS A 126 -2.51 9.27 -13.87
N ASP A 127 -1.82 8.58 -14.77
CA ASP A 127 -2.06 7.16 -15.05
C ASP A 127 -1.73 6.31 -13.83
N LEU A 128 -0.64 6.60 -13.13
CA LEU A 128 -0.23 5.89 -11.92
C LEU A 128 -1.19 6.13 -10.74
N LEU A 129 -1.77 7.33 -10.61
CA LEU A 129 -2.81 7.62 -9.61
C LEU A 129 -4.10 6.83 -9.85
N ILE A 130 -4.47 6.59 -11.10
CA ILE A 130 -5.61 5.74 -11.44
C ILE A 130 -5.27 4.28 -11.17
N THR A 131 -4.12 3.83 -11.66
CA THR A 131 -3.68 2.44 -11.58
C THR A 131 -3.52 1.96 -10.12
N GLN A 132 -3.01 2.79 -9.21
CA GLN A 132 -2.82 2.41 -7.81
C GLN A 132 -4.12 2.07 -7.07
N ILE A 133 -5.30 2.52 -7.57
CA ILE A 133 -6.59 2.22 -6.94
C ILE A 133 -6.88 0.72 -6.99
N THR A 134 -6.43 0.04 -8.05
CA THR A 134 -6.64 -1.40 -8.27
C THR A 134 -5.36 -2.23 -8.19
N SER A 135 -4.23 -1.61 -7.88
CA SER A 135 -2.92 -2.28 -7.84
C SER A 135 -2.29 -2.24 -6.46
N GLY A 136 -1.47 -3.23 -6.18
CA GLY A 136 -0.76 -3.33 -4.91
C GLY A 136 0.24 -2.19 -4.67
N VAL A 137 0.33 -1.78 -3.41
CA VAL A 137 1.28 -0.77 -2.92
C VAL A 137 2.63 -1.44 -2.65
N LYS A 138 3.67 -0.99 -3.33
CA LYS A 138 5.06 -1.48 -3.21
C LYS A 138 5.86 -0.61 -2.23
N TRP A 139 5.39 -0.51 -0.98
CA TRP A 139 5.99 0.39 -0.01
C TRP A 139 7.42 -0.01 0.35
N ARG A 140 7.67 -1.31 0.58
CA ARG A 140 9.02 -1.83 0.84
C ARG A 140 9.99 -1.49 -0.27
N GLU A 141 9.62 -1.78 -1.53
CA GLU A 141 10.45 -1.47 -2.70
C GLU A 141 10.69 0.05 -2.83
N SER A 142 9.67 0.88 -2.54
CA SER A 142 9.77 2.34 -2.60
C SER A 142 10.80 2.88 -1.59
N VAL A 143 10.79 2.38 -0.36
CA VAL A 143 11.78 2.79 0.67
C VAL A 143 13.19 2.36 0.26
N LEU A 144 13.36 1.11 -0.18
CA LEU A 144 14.68 0.62 -0.66
C LEU A 144 15.16 1.39 -1.89
N TYR A 145 14.26 1.76 -2.79
CA TYR A 145 14.61 2.58 -3.95
C TYR A 145 15.07 3.97 -3.53
N MET A 146 14.35 4.65 -2.64
CA MET A 146 14.76 5.95 -2.12
C MET A 146 16.14 5.88 -1.46
N GLN A 147 16.38 4.88 -0.62
CA GLN A 147 17.69 4.64 -0.02
C GLN A 147 18.79 4.46 -1.06
N SER A 148 18.55 3.68 -2.12
CA SER A 148 19.51 3.46 -3.21
C SER A 148 19.84 4.72 -4.01
N LYS A 149 18.98 5.76 -3.89
CA LYS A 149 19.15 7.08 -4.49
C LYS A 149 19.79 8.10 -3.54
N GLY A 150 20.26 7.67 -2.39
CA GLY A 150 20.95 8.51 -1.42
C GLY A 150 20.02 9.28 -0.47
N VAL A 151 18.73 8.95 -0.42
CA VAL A 151 17.84 9.49 0.61
C VAL A 151 18.27 8.88 1.95
N ASP A 152 18.52 9.73 2.92
CA ASP A 152 18.96 9.36 4.29
C ASP A 152 17.88 9.60 5.35
N THR A 153 16.88 10.44 5.04
CA THR A 153 15.84 10.87 5.98
C THR A 153 14.45 10.80 5.36
N LEU A 154 13.49 10.22 6.09
CA LEU A 154 12.07 10.20 5.71
C LEU A 154 11.26 10.97 6.74
N LEU A 155 10.39 11.87 6.26
CA LEU A 155 9.43 12.59 7.09
C LEU A 155 8.02 12.08 6.80
N GLU A 156 7.35 11.55 7.83
CA GLU A 156 5.93 11.17 7.75
C GLU A 156 5.08 12.36 8.19
N LEU A 157 4.44 13.03 7.23
CA LEU A 157 3.55 14.15 7.50
C LEU A 157 2.11 13.65 7.66
N GLY A 158 1.56 13.76 8.85
CA GLY A 158 0.20 13.32 9.18
C GLY A 158 0.08 12.69 10.55
N THR A 159 -1.13 12.22 10.89
CA THR A 159 -1.41 11.60 12.18
C THR A 159 -0.82 10.21 12.30
N GLY A 160 -0.13 9.94 13.40
CA GLY A 160 0.48 8.63 13.68
C GLY A 160 1.91 8.51 13.17
N GLU A 161 2.43 7.29 13.17
CA GLU A 161 3.83 6.97 12.83
C GLU A 161 3.95 5.59 12.16
N ILE A 162 2.94 5.24 11.35
CA ILE A 162 2.84 3.90 10.75
C ILE A 162 3.96 3.66 9.75
N LEU A 163 4.20 4.61 8.86
CA LEU A 163 5.24 4.52 7.83
C LEU A 163 6.64 4.60 8.44
N THR A 164 6.83 5.45 9.44
CA THR A 164 8.06 5.58 10.21
C THR A 164 8.40 4.26 10.94
N ARG A 165 7.40 3.57 11.49
CA ARG A 165 7.59 2.23 12.10
C ARG A 165 7.91 1.16 11.06
N MET A 166 7.24 1.18 9.90
CA MET A 166 7.53 0.25 8.80
C MET A 166 8.95 0.44 8.27
N LYS A 167 9.40 1.71 8.11
CA LYS A 167 10.75 2.07 7.67
C LYS A 167 11.82 1.39 8.52
N LYS A 168 11.66 1.32 9.84
CA LYS A 168 12.61 0.65 10.75
C LYS A 168 12.84 -0.83 10.43
N ARG A 169 11.86 -1.51 9.81
CA ARG A 169 11.98 -2.91 9.38
C ARG A 169 12.54 -3.05 7.97
N ILE A 170 12.42 -2.01 7.14
CA ILE A 170 12.86 -2.03 5.74
C ILE A 170 14.31 -1.57 5.63
N ALA A 171 14.61 -0.42 6.19
CA ALA A 171 15.90 0.26 6.14
C ALA A 171 16.15 0.95 7.49
N PRO A 172 16.66 0.20 8.50
CA PRO A 172 16.83 0.70 9.85
C PRO A 172 17.79 1.90 9.94
N GLU A 173 18.76 1.98 9.05
CA GLU A 173 19.75 3.05 8.96
C GLU A 173 19.22 4.39 8.46
N LEU A 174 18.08 4.42 7.75
CA LEU A 174 17.44 5.68 7.39
C LEU A 174 16.96 6.41 8.65
N ALA A 175 17.16 7.70 8.73
CA ALA A 175 16.47 8.52 9.73
C ALA A 175 14.97 8.58 9.40
N GLY A 176 14.12 8.73 10.41
CA GLY A 176 12.68 8.82 10.19
C GLY A 176 12.00 9.55 11.33
N THR A 177 11.23 10.56 10.98
CA THR A 177 10.50 11.40 11.93
C THR A 177 9.05 11.52 11.49
N SER A 178 8.12 11.39 12.43
CA SER A 178 6.69 11.65 12.23
C SER A 178 6.34 13.05 12.76
N LEU A 179 5.63 13.82 11.96
CA LEU A 179 5.23 15.20 12.24
C LEU A 179 3.70 15.30 12.03
N GLY A 180 2.94 15.09 13.10
CA GLY A 180 1.47 15.00 13.06
C GLY A 180 0.76 16.31 13.43
N THR A 181 1.49 17.30 13.98
CA THR A 181 0.93 18.57 14.43
C THR A 181 1.72 19.76 13.90
N LEU A 182 1.08 20.92 13.82
CA LEU A 182 1.74 22.16 13.42
C LEU A 182 2.95 22.48 14.30
N ALA A 183 2.81 22.30 15.62
CA ALA A 183 3.91 22.55 16.57
C ALA A 183 5.13 21.66 16.33
N GLU A 184 4.92 20.39 15.98
CA GLU A 184 6.00 19.45 15.60
C GLU A 184 6.69 19.89 14.30
N ILE A 185 5.91 20.33 13.31
CA ILE A 185 6.44 20.85 12.04
C ILE A 185 7.27 22.11 12.30
N GLU A 186 6.74 23.08 13.06
CA GLU A 186 7.45 24.29 13.42
C GLU A 186 8.75 24.03 14.23
N SER A 187 8.70 23.05 15.12
CA SER A 187 9.89 22.64 15.87
C SER A 187 10.94 22.01 14.95
N PHE A 188 10.51 21.14 14.05
CA PHE A 188 11.41 20.50 13.07
C PHE A 188 12.06 21.53 12.14
N MET A 189 11.28 22.50 11.63
CA MET A 189 11.80 23.57 10.76
C MET A 189 12.92 24.40 11.39
N LYS A 190 12.98 24.48 12.73
CA LYS A 190 14.07 25.16 13.45
C LYS A 190 15.37 24.36 13.51
N THR A 191 15.33 23.09 13.11
CA THR A 191 16.50 22.19 13.11
C THR A 191 17.17 22.10 11.72
N LEU A 192 16.52 22.63 10.68
CA LEU A 192 17.04 22.75 9.33
C LEU A 192 17.91 24.01 9.17
#